data_be3f6d60e290fd624e1c0b0e1869731f
#
_entry.id   be3f6d60e290fd624e1c0b0e1869731f
#
_cell.length_a   1.000
_cell.length_b   1.000
_cell.length_c   1.000
_cell.angle_alpha   90.00
_cell.angle_beta   90.00
_cell.angle_gamma   90.00
#
_symmetry.space_group_name_H-M   'P 1'
#
loop_
_entity.id
_entity.type
_entity.pdbx_description
1 polymer ?
#
loop_
_entity_poly.entity_id
_entity_poly.type
_entity_poly.pdbx_seq_one_letter_code
_entity_poly.pdbx_strand_id
1 'polypeptide(L)'
;MKQRLLLVLALFTAILCCAQVPQFSSSEYDGWVYNNPNISLEQNTIINNKIALYVVSNGLVLSLTSPAFDCQIGEYIDMEVQWITPQWQNENFLVEWVALTAALLDENGMTVDSVTCIPDPVSRTNHLNMSLTVPRSIQQARLRFVAWKSIVSNCGIIREIKTTCGNRADVNGDGEVSIADINAIINVILGLDETPEMVLKADVNGDGEVNIPDVNKVIEVIQS
;
A
#
# COMPACT_ATOMS: atom_id res chain seq x y z
N MET A 1 -31.12 -23.91 -15.11
CA MET A 1 -30.08 -23.10 -15.76
C MET A 1 -29.78 -21.76 -15.06
N LYS A 2 -30.74 -21.06 -14.43
CA LYS A 2 -30.51 -19.76 -13.76
C LYS A 2 -29.63 -19.84 -12.48
N GLN A 3 -29.70 -20.94 -11.71
CA GLN A 3 -28.92 -21.09 -10.48
C GLN A 3 -27.41 -21.32 -10.72
N ARG A 4 -27.02 -21.94 -11.84
CA ARG A 4 -25.59 -22.14 -12.17
C ARG A 4 -24.91 -20.88 -12.65
N LEU A 5 -25.67 -19.93 -13.20
CA LEU A 5 -25.13 -18.64 -13.65
C LEU A 5 -24.84 -17.70 -12.46
N LEU A 6 -25.65 -17.78 -11.39
CA LEU A 6 -25.42 -16.99 -10.17
C LEU A 6 -24.16 -17.50 -9.40
N LEU A 7 -23.91 -18.81 -9.39
CA LEU A 7 -22.73 -19.37 -8.72
C LEU A 7 -21.43 -18.97 -9.42
N VAL A 8 -21.44 -18.88 -10.76
CA VAL A 8 -20.28 -18.45 -11.53
C VAL A 8 -20.02 -16.95 -11.35
N LEU A 9 -21.06 -16.13 -11.18
CA LEU A 9 -20.89 -14.71 -10.90
C LEU A 9 -20.36 -14.45 -9.47
N ALA A 10 -20.76 -15.27 -8.50
CA ALA A 10 -20.25 -15.17 -7.12
C ALA A 10 -18.78 -15.61 -7.00
N LEU A 11 -18.36 -16.63 -7.77
CA LEU A 11 -16.94 -17.03 -7.81
C LEU A 11 -16.04 -15.97 -8.48
N PHE A 12 -16.57 -15.16 -9.40
CA PHE A 12 -15.81 -14.09 -10.05
C PHE A 12 -15.64 -12.84 -9.16
N THR A 13 -16.51 -12.64 -8.18
CA THR A 13 -16.41 -11.48 -7.27
C THR A 13 -15.40 -11.69 -6.14
N ALA A 14 -15.10 -12.91 -5.75
CA ALA A 14 -14.11 -13.21 -4.69
C ALA A 14 -12.64 -13.06 -5.15
N ILE A 15 -12.35 -13.18 -6.44
CA ILE A 15 -10.99 -13.07 -6.99
C ILE A 15 -10.57 -11.60 -7.24
N LEU A 16 -11.48 -10.63 -7.10
CA LEU A 16 -11.28 -9.24 -7.54
C LEU A 16 -10.84 -8.27 -6.43
N CYS A 17 -10.71 -8.67 -5.16
CA CYS A 17 -10.41 -7.74 -4.09
C CYS A 17 -9.03 -7.11 -4.24
N CYS A 18 -8.01 -7.89 -4.58
CA CYS A 18 -6.65 -7.41 -4.78
C CYS A 18 -6.39 -6.70 -6.12
N ALA A 19 -7.27 -6.85 -7.10
CA ALA A 19 -7.11 -6.23 -8.42
C ALA A 19 -7.50 -4.73 -8.45
N GLN A 20 -8.07 -4.22 -7.36
CA GLN A 20 -8.65 -2.87 -7.30
C GLN A 20 -7.71 -1.80 -6.73
N VAL A 21 -6.61 -2.19 -6.06
CA VAL A 21 -5.68 -1.19 -5.54
C VAL A 21 -4.96 -0.50 -6.69
N PRO A 22 -5.07 0.85 -6.79
CA PRO A 22 -4.57 1.57 -7.94
C PRO A 22 -3.05 1.48 -8.09
N GLN A 23 -2.60 1.16 -9.30
CA GLN A 23 -1.21 1.26 -9.72
C GLN A 23 -0.94 2.69 -10.19
N PHE A 24 0.30 3.11 -10.14
CA PHE A 24 0.74 4.40 -10.66
C PHE A 24 1.91 4.22 -11.61
N SER A 25 1.80 4.85 -12.78
CA SER A 25 2.93 5.06 -13.69
C SER A 25 3.02 6.53 -14.07
N SER A 26 4.20 7.08 -14.09
CA SER A 26 4.42 8.46 -14.53
C SER A 26 4.12 8.71 -16.00
N SER A 27 3.85 7.66 -16.77
CA SER A 27 3.40 7.75 -18.18
C SER A 27 1.88 7.77 -18.33
N GLU A 28 1.14 7.29 -17.31
CA GLU A 28 -0.31 7.15 -17.34
C GLU A 28 -0.86 7.52 -15.95
N TYR A 29 -1.61 8.61 -15.86
CA TYR A 29 -2.05 9.16 -14.58
C TYR A 29 -3.31 8.51 -14.01
N ASP A 30 -4.01 7.71 -14.75
CA ASP A 30 -5.17 6.87 -14.40
C ASP A 30 -6.00 7.33 -13.17
N GLY A 31 -6.42 8.59 -13.18
CA GLY A 31 -7.24 9.17 -12.11
C GLY A 31 -6.49 9.56 -10.82
N TRP A 32 -5.16 9.44 -10.77
CA TRP A 32 -4.38 9.97 -9.66
C TRP A 32 -4.39 11.51 -9.65
N VAL A 33 -4.51 12.08 -8.44
CA VAL A 33 -4.58 13.53 -8.23
C VAL A 33 -3.33 14.00 -7.52
N TYR A 34 -2.66 14.96 -8.14
CA TYR A 34 -1.55 15.67 -7.53
C TYR A 34 -2.06 16.98 -6.92
N ASN A 35 -1.94 17.11 -5.61
CA ASN A 35 -2.35 18.31 -4.92
C ASN A 35 -1.16 19.25 -4.72
N ASN A 36 -1.13 20.28 -5.53
CA ASN A 36 -0.27 21.45 -5.36
C ASN A 36 -1.15 22.70 -5.45
N PRO A 37 -1.37 23.42 -4.35
CA PRO A 37 -2.28 24.57 -4.34
C PRO A 37 -1.87 25.71 -5.27
N ASN A 38 -0.63 25.73 -5.76
CA ASN A 38 -0.11 26.78 -6.60
C ASN A 38 0.04 26.41 -8.07
N ILE A 39 -0.14 25.16 -8.46
CA ILE A 39 0.20 24.68 -9.80
C ILE A 39 -0.73 23.55 -10.22
N SER A 40 -1.32 23.67 -11.42
CA SER A 40 -2.11 22.59 -12.00
C SER A 40 -1.24 21.39 -12.41
N LEU A 41 -1.82 20.20 -12.41
CA LEU A 41 -1.16 18.97 -12.89
C LEU A 41 -0.54 19.15 -14.28
N GLU A 42 -1.25 19.86 -15.16
CA GLU A 42 -0.81 20.10 -16.54
C GLU A 42 0.42 21.00 -16.66
N GLN A 43 0.64 21.89 -15.71
CA GLN A 43 1.74 22.86 -15.80
C GLN A 43 3.01 22.40 -15.09
N ASN A 44 2.93 21.49 -14.13
CA ASN A 44 4.02 21.29 -13.18
C ASN A 44 4.68 19.93 -13.17
N THR A 45 4.12 18.98 -13.82
CA THR A 45 4.43 17.59 -13.52
C THR A 45 5.25 16.89 -14.56
N ILE A 46 5.44 17.49 -15.70
CA ILE A 46 6.11 16.78 -16.80
C ILE A 46 7.45 17.40 -17.12
N ILE A 47 8.41 17.23 -16.24
CA ILE A 47 9.81 17.18 -16.70
C ILE A 47 10.03 15.73 -17.17
N ASN A 48 9.93 15.51 -18.46
CA ASN A 48 10.15 14.21 -19.11
C ASN A 48 9.22 13.07 -18.62
N ASN A 49 7.91 13.28 -18.61
CA ASN A 49 6.91 12.29 -18.19
C ASN A 49 7.12 11.76 -16.75
N LYS A 50 7.43 12.62 -15.78
CA LYS A 50 7.65 12.21 -14.39
C LYS A 50 6.97 13.16 -13.44
N ILE A 51 6.22 12.63 -12.47
CA ILE A 51 5.68 13.45 -11.37
C ILE A 51 6.79 13.74 -10.39
N ALA A 52 7.16 15.02 -10.28
CA ALA A 52 8.08 15.49 -9.28
C ALA A 52 7.32 15.95 -8.04
N LEU A 53 7.59 15.34 -6.90
CA LEU A 53 7.17 15.86 -5.62
C LEU A 53 8.19 16.91 -5.18
N TYR A 54 7.76 18.17 -5.17
CA TYR A 54 8.56 19.27 -4.66
C TYR A 54 8.05 19.67 -3.28
N VAL A 55 8.94 19.89 -2.33
CA VAL A 55 8.59 20.61 -1.11
C VAL A 55 8.93 22.09 -1.32
N VAL A 56 7.94 22.95 -1.24
CA VAL A 56 8.11 24.38 -1.36
C VAL A 56 8.32 25.01 0.01
N SER A 57 9.12 26.06 0.08
CA SER A 57 9.64 26.71 1.31
C SER A 57 8.61 27.25 2.31
N ASN A 58 7.33 27.18 2.03
CA ASN A 58 6.29 27.84 2.83
C ASN A 58 5.38 26.85 3.58
N GLY A 59 5.85 25.65 3.89
CA GLY A 59 5.04 24.64 4.59
C GLY A 59 3.94 24.00 3.73
N LEU A 60 4.00 24.18 2.41
CA LEU A 60 3.09 23.54 1.49
C LEU A 60 3.47 22.07 1.32
N VAL A 61 2.57 21.20 1.70
CA VAL A 61 2.73 19.76 1.55
C VAL A 61 2.20 19.35 0.18
N LEU A 62 3.07 18.78 -0.65
CA LEU A 62 2.68 18.22 -1.94
C LEU A 62 2.27 16.77 -1.74
N SER A 63 1.13 16.38 -2.29
CA SER A 63 0.64 15.01 -2.17
C SER A 63 0.20 14.45 -3.52
N LEU A 64 0.43 13.15 -3.68
CA LEU A 64 -0.10 12.34 -4.76
C LEU A 64 -1.16 11.42 -4.16
N THR A 65 -2.41 11.50 -4.65
CA THR A 65 -3.53 10.74 -4.11
C THR A 65 -4.12 9.85 -5.20
N SER A 66 -4.36 8.58 -4.88
CA SER A 66 -4.93 7.59 -5.80
C SER A 66 -6.41 7.85 -6.10
N PRO A 67 -6.94 7.24 -7.18
CA PRO A 67 -8.37 6.98 -7.28
C PRO A 67 -8.90 6.24 -6.05
N ALA A 68 -10.20 6.30 -5.83
CA ALA A 68 -10.84 5.56 -4.75
C ALA A 68 -10.93 4.06 -5.10
N PHE A 69 -10.80 3.22 -4.07
CA PHE A 69 -10.97 1.76 -4.15
C PHE A 69 -11.58 1.24 -2.85
N ASP A 70 -12.13 0.03 -2.89
CA ASP A 70 -12.66 -0.61 -1.70
C ASP A 70 -11.62 -1.58 -1.11
N CYS A 71 -11.55 -1.67 0.21
CA CYS A 71 -10.68 -2.62 0.90
C CYS A 71 -11.40 -3.24 2.09
N GLN A 72 -11.01 -4.46 2.45
CA GLN A 72 -11.62 -5.26 3.49
C GLN A 72 -10.74 -5.35 4.73
N ILE A 73 -11.36 -5.52 5.88
CA ILE A 73 -10.64 -5.78 7.12
C ILE A 73 -9.68 -6.97 6.98
N GLY A 74 -8.48 -6.85 7.55
CA GLY A 74 -7.45 -7.89 7.51
C GLY A 74 -6.60 -7.88 6.24
N GLU A 75 -6.96 -7.10 5.21
CA GLU A 75 -6.11 -6.92 4.04
C GLU A 75 -4.83 -6.15 4.40
N TYR A 76 -3.80 -6.39 3.61
CA TYR A 76 -2.60 -5.57 3.56
C TYR A 76 -2.42 -5.02 2.15
N ILE A 77 -1.75 -3.89 2.05
CA ILE A 77 -1.39 -3.24 0.78
C ILE A 77 0.11 -3.07 0.78
N ASP A 78 0.80 -3.93 0.03
CA ASP A 78 2.23 -3.78 -0.20
C ASP A 78 2.48 -2.92 -1.42
N MET A 79 3.47 -2.05 -1.32
CA MET A 79 3.80 -1.09 -2.37
C MET A 79 5.31 -1.11 -2.62
N GLU A 80 5.69 -1.24 -3.88
CA GLU A 80 7.04 -0.93 -4.35
C GLU A 80 7.01 0.43 -5.02
N VAL A 81 7.64 1.43 -4.39
CA VAL A 81 7.71 2.79 -4.92
C VAL A 81 9.07 3.03 -5.53
N GLN A 82 9.12 3.28 -6.84
CA GLN A 82 10.34 3.71 -7.49
C GLN A 82 10.50 5.22 -7.31
N TRP A 83 11.49 5.59 -6.48
CA TRP A 83 11.83 6.95 -6.15
C TRP A 83 13.15 7.34 -6.82
N ILE A 84 13.18 8.52 -7.47
CA ILE A 84 14.37 9.08 -8.08
C ILE A 84 14.80 10.29 -7.28
N THR A 85 16.01 10.23 -6.72
CA THR A 85 16.66 11.35 -6.05
C THR A 85 17.31 12.25 -7.10
N PRO A 86 16.97 13.55 -7.17
CA PRO A 86 17.63 14.47 -8.07
C PRO A 86 19.09 14.62 -7.70
N GLN A 87 19.98 14.41 -8.66
CA GLN A 87 21.40 14.68 -8.48
C GLN A 87 21.68 16.10 -8.99
N TRP A 88 22.08 16.99 -8.09
CA TRP A 88 22.55 18.31 -8.46
C TRP A 88 24.06 18.29 -8.70
N GLN A 89 24.51 18.93 -9.78
CA GLN A 89 25.92 18.95 -10.18
C GLN A 89 26.82 19.86 -9.32
N ASN A 90 26.32 20.43 -8.24
CA ASN A 90 27.10 21.32 -7.38
C ASN A 90 27.51 20.61 -6.09
N GLU A 91 28.81 20.42 -5.90
CA GLU A 91 29.48 19.75 -4.79
C GLU A 91 29.24 20.37 -3.38
N ASN A 92 28.51 21.50 -3.29
CA ASN A 92 28.30 22.24 -2.05
C ASN A 92 26.89 22.08 -1.45
N PHE A 93 26.03 21.21 -2.00
CA PHE A 93 24.72 20.95 -1.38
C PHE A 93 24.85 19.76 -0.43
N LEU A 94 24.62 20.03 0.86
CA LEU A 94 24.40 18.99 1.86
C LEU A 94 23.27 18.10 1.36
N VAL A 95 23.56 16.80 1.27
CA VAL A 95 22.57 15.76 0.94
C VAL A 95 21.59 15.68 2.11
N GLU A 96 20.46 16.37 1.96
CA GLU A 96 19.44 16.38 3.00
C GLU A 96 18.54 15.15 2.86
N TRP A 97 18.20 14.56 3.97
CA TRP A 97 17.27 13.44 3.99
C TRP A 97 15.86 13.89 3.61
N VAL A 98 15.20 13.06 2.84
CA VAL A 98 13.78 13.16 2.47
C VAL A 98 13.07 11.97 3.08
N ALA A 99 11.89 12.16 3.63
CA ALA A 99 11.04 11.06 4.04
C ALA A 99 9.82 11.00 3.11
N LEU A 100 9.49 9.82 2.63
CA LEU A 100 8.27 9.54 1.88
C LEU A 100 7.30 8.79 2.79
N THR A 101 6.13 9.38 3.01
CA THR A 101 5.04 8.74 3.76
C THR A 101 3.95 8.30 2.79
N ALA A 102 3.57 7.03 2.85
CA ALA A 102 2.36 6.50 2.27
C ALA A 102 1.30 6.37 3.37
N ALA A 103 0.07 6.79 3.09
CA ALA A 103 -1.05 6.73 4.01
C ALA A 103 -2.28 6.12 3.32
N LEU A 104 -2.98 5.24 4.03
CA LEU A 104 -4.32 4.78 3.70
C LEU A 104 -5.32 5.76 4.30
N LEU A 105 -6.19 6.31 3.47
CA LEU A 105 -7.25 7.23 3.87
C LEU A 105 -8.61 6.53 3.78
N ASP A 106 -9.50 6.87 4.69
CA ASP A 106 -10.90 6.47 4.60
C ASP A 106 -11.72 7.40 3.68
N GLU A 107 -13.01 7.11 3.59
CA GLU A 107 -14.01 7.85 2.79
C GLU A 107 -14.10 9.34 3.16
N ASN A 108 -13.71 9.70 4.39
CA ASN A 108 -13.70 11.08 4.90
C ASN A 108 -12.33 11.75 4.72
N GLY A 109 -11.35 11.04 4.15
CA GLY A 109 -9.98 11.52 3.99
C GLY A 109 -9.13 11.47 5.26
N MET A 110 -9.61 10.77 6.30
CA MET A 110 -8.86 10.56 7.54
C MET A 110 -7.85 9.43 7.37
N THR A 111 -6.66 9.60 7.90
CA THR A 111 -5.62 8.57 7.87
C THR A 111 -6.01 7.41 8.78
N VAL A 112 -6.04 6.21 8.22
CA VAL A 112 -6.34 4.95 8.90
C VAL A 112 -5.05 4.22 9.28
N ASP A 113 -4.10 4.20 8.35
CA ASP A 113 -2.76 3.64 8.56
C ASP A 113 -1.73 4.42 7.72
N SER A 114 -0.47 4.40 8.14
CA SER A 114 0.58 5.08 7.42
C SER A 114 1.96 4.48 7.69
N VAL A 115 2.81 4.52 6.68
CA VAL A 115 4.20 4.07 6.74
C VAL A 115 5.13 5.13 6.14
N THR A 116 6.29 5.31 6.73
CA THR A 116 7.29 6.27 6.27
C THR A 116 8.61 5.56 5.98
N CYS A 117 9.15 5.82 4.78
CA CYS A 117 10.46 5.37 4.36
C CYS A 117 11.36 6.56 4.06
N ILE A 118 12.66 6.38 4.31
CA ILE A 118 13.69 7.37 3.99
C ILE A 118 14.51 6.83 2.81
N PRO A 119 14.38 7.43 1.60
CA PRO A 119 15.19 7.05 0.46
C PRO A 119 16.68 7.29 0.76
N ASP A 120 17.55 6.42 0.24
CA ASP A 120 18.99 6.64 0.30
C ASP A 120 19.35 7.90 -0.52
N PRO A 121 19.88 8.94 0.11
CA PRO A 121 20.16 10.21 -0.57
C PRO A 121 21.32 10.09 -1.57
N VAL A 122 22.17 9.08 -1.45
CA VAL A 122 23.31 8.84 -2.34
C VAL A 122 22.86 8.09 -3.60
N SER A 123 21.87 7.21 -3.46
CA SER A 123 21.36 6.44 -4.58
C SER A 123 20.45 7.29 -5.46
N ARG A 124 20.74 7.31 -6.76
CA ARG A 124 19.92 8.01 -7.74
C ARG A 124 18.51 7.42 -7.88
N THR A 125 18.41 6.11 -7.80
CA THR A 125 17.14 5.39 -7.86
C THR A 125 17.00 4.54 -6.63
N ASN A 126 15.89 4.70 -5.92
CA ASN A 126 15.53 3.92 -4.75
C ASN A 126 14.28 3.09 -5.08
N HIS A 127 14.25 1.86 -4.58
CA HIS A 127 13.07 1.00 -4.54
C HIS A 127 12.62 0.92 -3.08
N LEU A 128 11.53 1.61 -2.75
CA LEU A 128 11.02 1.69 -1.38
C LEU A 128 9.89 0.67 -1.25
N ASN A 129 10.09 -0.30 -0.37
CA ASN A 129 9.05 -1.26 0.01
C ASN A 129 8.28 -0.71 1.20
N MET A 130 6.99 -0.54 1.05
CA MET A 130 6.08 0.03 2.03
C MET A 130 4.88 -0.90 2.17
N SER A 131 4.39 -1.09 3.39
CA SER A 131 3.21 -1.92 3.66
C SER A 131 2.24 -1.18 4.55
N LEU A 132 0.95 -1.25 4.22
CA LEU A 132 -0.15 -0.71 5.00
C LEU A 132 -1.09 -1.84 5.38
N THR A 133 -1.75 -1.70 6.53
CA THR A 133 -2.77 -2.63 7.01
C THR A 133 -4.15 -2.01 6.93
N VAL A 134 -5.16 -2.84 6.74
CA VAL A 134 -6.57 -2.45 6.68
C VAL A 134 -7.27 -2.93 7.96
N PRO A 135 -7.34 -2.08 9.01
CA PRO A 135 -7.87 -2.51 10.31
C PRO A 135 -9.40 -2.59 10.35
N ARG A 136 -10.08 -2.06 9.35
CA ARG A 136 -11.54 -2.14 9.15
C ARG A 136 -11.87 -2.06 7.66
N SER A 137 -13.01 -2.61 7.26
CA SER A 137 -13.48 -2.45 5.88
C SER A 137 -13.75 -0.97 5.57
N ILE A 138 -13.28 -0.51 4.42
CA ILE A 138 -13.39 0.88 3.98
C ILE A 138 -13.89 0.91 2.54
N GLN A 139 -14.97 1.63 2.32
CA GLN A 139 -15.43 1.97 0.98
C GLN A 139 -14.81 3.29 0.54
N GLN A 140 -14.40 3.37 -0.73
CA GLN A 140 -13.75 4.57 -1.28
C GLN A 140 -12.46 4.99 -0.55
N ALA A 141 -11.69 4.02 -0.09
CA ALA A 141 -10.35 4.25 0.43
C ALA A 141 -9.45 4.91 -0.64
N ARG A 142 -8.41 5.61 -0.20
CA ARG A 142 -7.40 6.20 -1.10
C ARG A 142 -6.01 6.03 -0.51
N LEU A 143 -5.03 5.84 -1.38
CA LEU A 143 -3.62 5.96 -1.01
C LEU A 143 -3.19 7.42 -1.20
N ARG A 144 -2.48 7.97 -0.23
CA ARG A 144 -1.86 9.30 -0.33
C ARG A 144 -0.38 9.22 -0.03
N PHE A 145 0.43 9.71 -0.95
CA PHE A 145 1.88 9.83 -0.80
C PHE A 145 2.25 11.27 -0.53
N VAL A 146 3.05 11.49 0.50
CA VAL A 146 3.54 12.81 0.91
C VAL A 146 5.05 12.74 1.10
N ALA A 147 5.77 13.65 0.47
CA ALA A 147 7.19 13.81 0.71
C ALA A 147 7.45 14.93 1.73
N TRP A 148 8.28 14.64 2.71
CA TRP A 148 8.66 15.56 3.77
C TRP A 148 10.14 15.92 3.65
N LYS A 149 10.47 17.18 3.89
CA LYS A 149 11.83 17.68 3.88
C LYS A 149 12.07 18.78 4.89
N SER A 150 13.31 18.89 5.38
CA SER A 150 13.68 19.90 6.38
C SER A 150 14.00 21.27 5.79
N ILE A 151 14.46 21.39 4.54
CA ILE A 151 14.86 22.64 3.89
C ILE A 151 14.46 22.67 2.39
N VAL A 152 14.41 23.87 1.84
CA VAL A 152 13.89 24.21 0.51
C VAL A 152 14.76 23.68 -0.63
N SER A 153 14.36 22.60 -1.27
CA SER A 153 14.83 22.22 -2.60
C SER A 153 14.03 21.02 -3.14
N ASN A 154 14.30 20.56 -4.36
CA ASN A 154 13.64 19.42 -4.97
C ASN A 154 13.89 18.16 -4.16
N CYS A 155 12.81 17.48 -3.73
CA CYS A 155 12.95 16.32 -2.86
C CYS A 155 13.03 15.01 -3.60
N GLY A 156 12.43 14.87 -4.78
CA GLY A 156 12.50 13.64 -5.57
C GLY A 156 11.31 13.45 -6.50
N ILE A 157 11.31 12.35 -7.20
CA ILE A 157 10.32 12.00 -8.23
C ILE A 157 9.81 10.60 -7.96
N ILE A 158 8.49 10.44 -7.84
CA ILE A 158 7.86 9.13 -7.92
C ILE A 158 7.70 8.80 -9.42
N ARG A 159 8.30 7.70 -9.83
CA ARG A 159 8.23 7.20 -11.20
C ARG A 159 7.16 6.15 -11.37
N GLU A 160 7.06 5.24 -10.41
CA GLU A 160 6.17 4.10 -10.44
C GLU A 160 5.76 3.73 -9.04
N ILE A 161 4.53 3.29 -8.85
CA ILE A 161 4.04 2.62 -7.65
C ILE A 161 3.37 1.34 -8.12
N LYS A 162 3.95 0.22 -7.75
CA LYS A 162 3.34 -1.10 -7.90
C LYS A 162 2.68 -1.45 -6.58
N THR A 163 1.45 -1.89 -6.64
CA THR A 163 0.71 -2.34 -5.47
C THR A 163 0.39 -3.81 -5.61
N THR A 164 0.51 -4.53 -4.52
CA THR A 164 -0.05 -5.86 -4.33
C THR A 164 -0.84 -5.86 -3.04
N CYS A 165 -1.89 -6.65 -2.97
CA CYS A 165 -2.66 -6.79 -1.76
C CYS A 165 -3.02 -8.25 -1.52
N GLY A 166 -3.34 -8.57 -0.29
CA GLY A 166 -3.80 -9.87 0.13
C GLY A 166 -4.47 -9.76 1.49
N ASN A 167 -5.05 -10.84 1.97
CA ASN A 167 -5.59 -10.89 3.30
C ASN A 167 -4.72 -11.82 4.16
N ARG A 168 -4.20 -11.33 5.28
CA ARG A 168 -3.39 -12.15 6.18
C ARG A 168 -4.17 -13.28 6.82
N ALA A 169 -5.50 -13.16 6.86
CA ALA A 169 -6.38 -14.21 7.34
C ALA A 169 -6.62 -15.35 6.32
N ASP A 170 -6.23 -15.16 5.05
CA ASP A 170 -6.17 -16.23 4.04
C ASP A 170 -4.85 -17.00 4.18
N VAL A 171 -4.80 -17.83 5.19
CA VAL A 171 -3.59 -18.56 5.62
C VAL A 171 -3.26 -19.69 4.65
N ASN A 172 -4.28 -20.38 4.12
CA ASN A 172 -4.10 -21.48 3.18
C ASN A 172 -3.81 -20.99 1.75
N GLY A 173 -4.08 -19.71 1.44
CA GLY A 173 -3.81 -19.08 0.15
C GLY A 173 -4.80 -19.47 -0.95
N ASP A 174 -6.03 -19.87 -0.61
CA ASP A 174 -7.05 -20.26 -1.58
C ASP A 174 -7.87 -19.07 -2.12
N GLY A 175 -7.66 -17.87 -1.57
CA GLY A 175 -8.31 -16.61 -1.94
C GLY A 175 -9.59 -16.32 -1.16
N GLU A 176 -9.96 -17.18 -0.20
CA GLU A 176 -11.14 -17.00 0.66
C GLU A 176 -10.74 -17.07 2.13
N VAL A 177 -11.20 -16.15 2.97
CA VAL A 177 -11.02 -16.25 4.42
C VAL A 177 -12.16 -17.07 5.01
N SER A 178 -11.86 -18.25 5.51
CA SER A 178 -12.85 -19.25 5.92
C SER A 178 -12.39 -20.09 7.13
N ILE A 179 -13.20 -21.08 7.51
CA ILE A 179 -12.83 -22.08 8.52
C ILE A 179 -11.60 -22.91 8.09
N ALA A 180 -11.31 -23.02 6.79
CA ALA A 180 -10.14 -23.72 6.31
C ALA A 180 -8.83 -23.06 6.79
N ASP A 181 -8.82 -21.72 6.89
CA ASP A 181 -7.67 -20.96 7.40
C ASP A 181 -7.47 -21.17 8.90
N ILE A 182 -8.56 -21.22 9.66
CA ILE A 182 -8.52 -21.60 11.07
C ILE A 182 -7.89 -22.98 11.25
N ASN A 183 -8.29 -23.95 10.42
CA ASN A 183 -7.71 -25.29 10.46
C ASN A 183 -6.21 -25.28 10.09
N ALA A 184 -5.81 -24.44 9.14
CA ALA A 184 -4.40 -24.28 8.80
C ALA A 184 -3.57 -23.80 9.99
N ILE A 185 -4.03 -22.76 10.72
CA ILE A 185 -3.38 -22.28 11.94
C ILE A 185 -3.35 -23.37 13.01
N ILE A 186 -4.45 -24.08 13.23
CA ILE A 186 -4.52 -25.18 14.20
C ILE A 186 -3.50 -26.27 13.87
N ASN A 187 -3.32 -26.63 12.59
CA ASN A 187 -2.32 -27.61 12.18
C ASN A 187 -0.91 -27.17 12.55
N VAL A 188 -0.58 -25.88 12.42
CA VAL A 188 0.72 -25.33 12.86
C VAL A 188 0.85 -25.42 14.38
N ILE A 189 -0.17 -25.02 15.13
CA ILE A 189 -0.17 -25.07 16.60
C ILE A 189 0.04 -26.50 17.12
N LEU A 190 -0.52 -27.49 16.42
CA LEU A 190 -0.41 -28.92 16.77
C LEU A 190 0.88 -29.57 16.23
N GLY A 191 1.73 -28.83 15.51
CA GLY A 191 2.95 -29.38 14.90
C GLY A 191 2.66 -30.37 13.76
N LEU A 192 1.51 -30.28 13.11
CA LEU A 192 1.13 -31.10 11.96
C LEU A 192 1.63 -30.51 10.64
N ASP A 193 1.87 -29.19 10.61
CA ASP A 193 2.51 -28.48 9.53
C ASP A 193 3.53 -27.49 10.12
N GLU A 194 4.81 -27.80 9.98
CA GLU A 194 5.92 -26.98 10.48
C GLU A 194 6.74 -26.38 9.32
N THR A 195 6.17 -26.29 8.11
CA THR A 195 6.85 -25.65 7.00
C THR A 195 7.08 -24.17 7.30
N PRO A 196 8.29 -23.63 7.05
CA PRO A 196 8.59 -22.23 7.38
C PRO A 196 7.62 -21.23 6.73
N GLU A 197 7.11 -21.55 5.55
CA GLU A 197 6.13 -20.73 4.85
C GLU A 197 4.79 -20.70 5.58
N MET A 198 4.30 -21.88 6.02
CA MET A 198 3.01 -21.97 6.72
C MET A 198 3.09 -21.35 8.11
N VAL A 199 4.17 -21.56 8.83
CA VAL A 199 4.40 -20.90 10.14
C VAL A 199 4.36 -19.38 10.02
N LEU A 200 4.99 -18.82 8.95
CA LEU A 200 4.97 -17.38 8.71
C LEU A 200 3.56 -16.86 8.36
N LYS A 201 2.79 -17.61 7.57
CA LYS A 201 1.42 -17.24 7.20
C LYS A 201 0.44 -17.37 8.36
N ALA A 202 0.66 -18.34 9.25
CA ALA A 202 -0.19 -18.60 10.40
C ALA A 202 -0.06 -17.57 11.53
N ASP A 203 1.03 -16.77 11.55
CA ASP A 203 1.18 -15.59 12.43
C ASP A 203 0.40 -14.40 11.82
N VAL A 204 -0.93 -14.47 11.94
CA VAL A 204 -1.87 -13.52 11.32
C VAL A 204 -1.82 -12.16 12.02
N ASN A 205 -1.58 -12.14 13.34
CA ASN A 205 -1.51 -10.92 14.13
C ASN A 205 -0.13 -10.25 14.08
N GLY A 206 0.92 -10.97 13.62
CA GLY A 206 2.28 -10.46 13.43
C GLY A 206 3.06 -10.29 14.74
N ASP A 207 2.74 -11.04 15.81
CA ASP A 207 3.42 -10.94 17.10
C ASP A 207 4.65 -11.89 17.22
N GLY A 208 4.88 -12.72 16.21
CA GLY A 208 5.99 -13.67 16.11
C GLY A 208 5.71 -15.03 16.71
N GLU A 209 4.49 -15.29 17.21
CA GLU A 209 4.04 -16.57 17.77
C GLU A 209 2.76 -17.05 17.06
N VAL A 210 2.69 -18.32 16.71
CA VAL A 210 1.46 -18.93 16.16
C VAL A 210 0.66 -19.55 17.29
N ASN A 211 -0.47 -18.94 17.65
CA ASN A 211 -1.28 -19.35 18.81
C ASN A 211 -2.76 -18.95 18.66
N ILE A 212 -3.57 -19.06 19.74
CA ILE A 212 -5.01 -18.79 19.69
C ILE A 212 -5.38 -17.34 19.29
N PRO A 213 -4.65 -16.27 19.64
CA PRO A 213 -4.83 -14.93 19.10
C PRO A 213 -4.90 -14.85 17.56
N ASP A 214 -4.13 -15.67 16.83
CA ASP A 214 -4.18 -15.71 15.35
C ASP A 214 -5.50 -16.30 14.86
N VAL A 215 -5.95 -17.38 15.49
CA VAL A 215 -7.27 -17.95 15.21
C VAL A 215 -8.38 -16.92 15.43
N ASN A 216 -8.32 -16.16 16.53
CA ASN A 216 -9.30 -15.12 16.81
C ASN A 216 -9.30 -14.03 15.73
N LYS A 217 -8.12 -13.70 15.20
CA LYS A 217 -7.99 -12.71 14.13
C LYS A 217 -8.70 -13.16 12.84
N VAL A 218 -8.57 -14.44 12.46
CA VAL A 218 -9.31 -15.00 11.33
C VAL A 218 -10.82 -14.99 11.60
N ILE A 219 -11.26 -15.32 12.81
CA ILE A 219 -12.67 -15.28 13.20
C ILE A 219 -13.24 -13.87 13.08
N GLU A 220 -12.50 -12.83 13.49
CA GLU A 220 -12.91 -11.43 13.34
C GLU A 220 -13.17 -11.08 11.87
N VAL A 221 -12.29 -11.52 10.96
CA VAL A 221 -12.44 -11.29 9.53
C VAL A 221 -13.67 -12.03 8.96
N ILE A 222 -13.89 -13.28 9.37
CA ILE A 222 -15.06 -14.07 8.90
C ILE A 222 -16.40 -13.43 9.36
N GLN A 223 -16.41 -12.77 10.51
CA GLN A 223 -17.63 -12.20 11.10
C GLN A 223 -17.91 -10.75 10.65
N SER A 224 -16.98 -10.09 9.93
CA SER A 224 -17.09 -8.71 9.49
C SER A 224 -17.89 -8.57 8.19
#